data_5190412adb59f68333af5bf0d8f28f44
#
_entry.id   5190412adb59f68333af5bf0d8f28f44
#
_cell.length_a   1.000
_cell.length_b   1.000
_cell.length_c   1.000
_cell.angle_alpha   90.00
_cell.angle_beta   90.00
_cell.angle_gamma   90.00
#
_symmetry.space_group_name_H-M   'P 1'
#
loop_
_entity.id
_entity.type
_entity.pdbx_description
1 polymer ?
#
loop_
_entity_poly.entity_id
_entity_poly.type
_entity_poly.pdbx_seq_one_letter_code
_entity_poly.pdbx_strand_id
1 'polypeptide(L)'
;MSKINKVVPFGWKPFSSKQIQVLSWWLDPRYKNNTALICDGAVRSGKTVCMSFSYINWATERYNGMNFALCGKTIASCRRNVVQPLKQMLLSRGYMVHDNRSENLLTISRTWKTKQGNIRKSINYFYIFGGKDESSQDLIQGITLAGVFFDEVALMPQSFVNQATARCSVTGAKFWFNCNPDSPFHWFNQE
;
A
#
# COMPACT_ATOMS: atom_id res chain seq x y z
N MET A 1 25.69 -8.80 -24.74
CA MET A 1 25.28 -9.83 -23.76
C MET A 1 24.64 -9.13 -22.55
N SER A 2 23.31 -9.12 -22.45
CA SER A 2 22.59 -8.52 -21.32
C SER A 2 22.78 -9.40 -20.10
N LYS A 3 23.31 -8.84 -19.00
CA LYS A 3 23.39 -9.51 -17.70
C LYS A 3 21.96 -9.79 -17.24
N ILE A 4 21.53 -11.05 -17.30
CA ILE A 4 20.32 -11.53 -16.65
C ILE A 4 20.58 -11.38 -15.15
N ASN A 5 20.09 -10.30 -14.55
CA ASN A 5 20.07 -10.17 -13.11
C ASN A 5 19.23 -11.33 -12.55
N LYS A 6 19.88 -12.31 -11.93
CA LYS A 6 19.20 -13.36 -11.18
C LYS A 6 18.35 -12.68 -10.10
N VAL A 7 17.03 -12.67 -10.30
CA VAL A 7 16.08 -12.23 -9.27
C VAL A 7 16.23 -13.20 -8.11
N VAL A 8 16.78 -12.74 -6.99
CA VAL A 8 16.84 -13.53 -5.76
C VAL A 8 15.38 -13.75 -5.31
N PRO A 9 14.91 -15.00 -5.17
CA PRO A 9 13.54 -15.27 -4.74
C PRO A 9 13.28 -14.64 -3.37
N PHE A 10 12.12 -14.03 -3.18
CA PHE A 10 11.72 -13.54 -1.86
C PHE A 10 11.53 -14.72 -0.90
N GLY A 11 12.25 -14.70 0.22
CA GLY A 11 12.19 -15.75 1.23
C GLY A 11 10.96 -15.60 2.12
N TRP A 12 9.85 -16.24 1.77
CA TRP A 12 8.64 -16.27 2.58
C TRP A 12 8.87 -17.04 3.88
N LYS A 13 8.51 -16.41 5.01
CA LYS A 13 8.42 -17.07 6.32
C LYS A 13 6.94 -17.26 6.69
N PRO A 14 6.61 -18.23 7.54
CA PRO A 14 5.24 -18.37 8.05
C PRO A 14 4.77 -17.09 8.72
N PHE A 15 3.51 -16.71 8.47
CA PHE A 15 2.89 -15.56 9.09
C PHE A 15 2.30 -15.93 10.46
N SER A 16 2.42 -15.04 11.42
CA SER A 16 1.70 -15.14 12.70
C SER A 16 0.19 -14.90 12.49
N SER A 17 -0.64 -15.29 13.47
CA SER A 17 -2.08 -15.08 13.42
C SER A 17 -2.46 -13.60 13.23
N LYS A 18 -1.75 -12.68 13.89
CA LYS A 18 -1.95 -11.23 13.73
C LYS A 18 -1.59 -10.76 12.30
N GLN A 19 -0.50 -11.27 11.75
CA GLN A 19 -0.10 -10.95 10.38
C GLN A 19 -1.12 -11.47 9.35
N ILE A 20 -1.70 -12.65 9.57
CA ILE A 20 -2.77 -13.19 8.74
C ILE A 20 -4.01 -12.30 8.80
N GLN A 21 -4.39 -11.81 9.99
CA GLN A 21 -5.49 -10.85 10.15
C GLN A 21 -5.24 -9.57 9.33
N VAL A 22 -4.04 -9.01 9.40
CA VAL A 22 -3.66 -7.82 8.59
C VAL A 22 -3.71 -8.11 7.09
N LEU A 23 -3.30 -9.29 6.67
CA LEU A 23 -3.31 -9.68 5.25
C LEU A 23 -4.72 -9.82 4.68
N SER A 24 -5.69 -10.26 5.50
CA SER A 24 -7.02 -10.67 5.04
C SER A 24 -8.18 -9.90 5.67
N TRP A 25 -7.94 -8.83 6.43
CA TRP A 25 -8.99 -8.08 7.14
C TRP A 25 -10.14 -7.62 6.23
N TRP A 26 -9.83 -7.21 5.02
CA TRP A 26 -10.79 -6.73 4.02
C TRP A 26 -11.65 -7.85 3.39
N LEU A 27 -11.32 -9.12 3.67
CA LEU A 27 -12.10 -10.31 3.30
C LEU A 27 -13.01 -10.77 4.45
N ASP A 28 -12.70 -10.39 5.69
CA ASP A 28 -13.43 -10.85 6.87
C ASP A 28 -14.78 -10.12 6.97
N PRO A 29 -15.91 -10.86 7.01
CA PRO A 29 -17.24 -10.27 7.11
C PRO A 29 -17.42 -9.35 8.32
N ARG A 30 -16.68 -9.57 9.43
CA ARG A 30 -16.73 -8.73 10.62
C ARG A 30 -16.27 -7.30 10.37
N TYR A 31 -15.37 -7.11 9.40
CA TYR A 31 -14.78 -5.81 9.04
C TYR A 31 -15.29 -5.28 7.69
N LYS A 32 -16.41 -5.83 7.18
CA LYS A 32 -16.96 -5.45 5.87
C LYS A 32 -17.17 -3.93 5.73
N ASN A 33 -17.67 -3.30 6.79
CA ASN A 33 -18.00 -1.88 6.81
C ASN A 33 -16.82 -1.00 7.22
N ASN A 34 -15.71 -1.59 7.69
CA ASN A 34 -14.55 -0.80 8.07
C ASN A 34 -13.83 -0.29 6.81
N THR A 35 -13.52 0.99 6.83
CA THR A 35 -12.81 1.66 5.71
C THR A 35 -11.31 1.72 5.93
N ALA A 36 -10.83 1.54 7.16
CA ALA A 36 -9.42 1.68 7.51
C ALA A 36 -8.89 0.51 8.33
N LEU A 37 -7.61 0.22 8.15
CA LEU A 37 -6.79 -0.62 9.00
C LEU A 37 -5.64 0.21 9.57
N ILE A 38 -5.56 0.28 10.89
CA ILE A 38 -4.44 0.91 11.60
C ILE A 38 -3.60 -0.20 12.23
N CYS A 39 -2.33 -0.24 11.92
CA CYS A 39 -1.36 -1.13 12.56
C CYS A 39 -0.38 -0.29 13.36
N ASP A 40 -0.60 -0.29 14.66
CA ASP A 40 0.28 0.28 15.65
C ASP A 40 1.13 -0.81 16.31
N GLY A 41 2.38 -0.51 16.69
CA GLY A 41 3.24 -1.46 17.38
C GLY A 41 4.73 -1.33 17.03
N ALA A 42 5.52 -2.23 17.62
CA ALA A 42 6.98 -2.19 17.61
C ALA A 42 7.60 -2.17 16.20
N VAL A 43 8.72 -1.49 16.10
CA VAL A 43 9.61 -1.51 14.91
C VAL A 43 10.03 -2.96 14.60
N ARG A 44 10.17 -3.30 13.31
CA ARG A 44 10.59 -4.63 12.82
C ARG A 44 9.60 -5.78 13.09
N SER A 45 8.36 -5.50 13.45
CA SER A 45 7.31 -6.54 13.61
C SER A 45 6.76 -7.07 12.27
N GLY A 46 7.25 -6.58 11.13
CA GLY A 46 6.79 -6.96 9.80
C GLY A 46 5.50 -6.25 9.35
N LYS A 47 5.06 -5.19 10.04
CA LYS A 47 3.85 -4.41 9.68
C LYS A 47 3.88 -3.96 8.23
N THR A 48 4.89 -3.20 7.82
CA THR A 48 5.02 -2.65 6.47
C THR A 48 4.89 -3.74 5.40
N VAL A 49 5.54 -4.89 5.61
CA VAL A 49 5.49 -6.04 4.68
C VAL A 49 4.08 -6.58 4.55
N CYS A 50 3.42 -6.90 5.67
CA CYS A 50 2.08 -7.48 5.66
C CYS A 50 1.03 -6.48 5.15
N MET A 51 1.11 -5.23 5.58
CA MET A 51 0.15 -4.19 5.20
C MET A 51 0.26 -3.83 3.72
N SER A 52 1.47 -3.59 3.22
CA SER A 52 1.66 -3.24 1.81
C SER A 52 1.22 -4.38 0.89
N PHE A 53 1.51 -5.63 1.25
CA PHE A 53 1.05 -6.78 0.48
C PHE A 53 -0.47 -6.97 0.57
N SER A 54 -1.09 -6.77 1.75
CA SER A 54 -2.54 -6.74 1.94
C SER A 54 -3.21 -5.71 1.04
N TYR A 55 -2.66 -4.49 1.01
CA TYR A 55 -3.14 -3.38 0.21
C TYR A 55 -3.14 -3.68 -1.30
N ILE A 56 -2.04 -4.20 -1.83
CA ILE A 56 -1.96 -4.55 -3.25
C ILE A 56 -2.90 -5.72 -3.61
N ASN A 57 -3.01 -6.73 -2.75
CA ASN A 57 -3.95 -7.83 -2.97
C ASN A 57 -5.40 -7.33 -3.02
N TRP A 58 -5.81 -6.50 -2.07
CA TRP A 58 -7.13 -5.88 -2.06
C TRP A 58 -7.38 -5.06 -3.33
N ALA A 59 -6.45 -4.18 -3.69
CA ALA A 59 -6.57 -3.36 -4.89
C ALA A 59 -6.73 -4.21 -6.16
N THR A 60 -5.94 -5.28 -6.28
CA THR A 60 -5.98 -6.19 -7.43
C THR A 60 -7.28 -6.98 -7.51
N GLU A 61 -7.80 -7.45 -6.38
CA GLU A 61 -9.03 -8.26 -6.34
C GLU A 61 -10.31 -7.42 -6.54
N ARG A 62 -10.28 -6.13 -6.15
CA ARG A 62 -11.47 -5.26 -6.13
C ARG A 62 -11.54 -4.33 -7.32
N TYR A 63 -10.42 -3.95 -7.92
CA TYR A 63 -10.35 -2.88 -8.92
C TYR A 63 -9.52 -3.26 -10.13
N ASN A 64 -9.84 -2.61 -11.24
CA ASN A 64 -9.07 -2.65 -12.48
C ASN A 64 -9.06 -1.26 -13.12
N GLY A 65 -7.88 -0.76 -13.51
CA GLY A 65 -7.72 0.55 -14.13
C GLY A 65 -7.79 1.73 -13.16
N MET A 66 -7.64 1.48 -11.83
CA MET A 66 -7.79 2.53 -10.82
C MET A 66 -6.45 3.03 -10.30
N ASN A 67 -6.48 4.27 -9.77
CA ASN A 67 -5.34 4.90 -9.15
C ASN A 67 -5.34 4.69 -7.63
N PHE A 68 -4.16 4.51 -7.09
CA PHE A 68 -3.87 4.26 -5.68
C PHE A 68 -2.66 5.08 -5.25
N ALA A 69 -2.49 5.31 -3.95
CA ALA A 69 -1.32 5.99 -3.42
C ALA A 69 -0.52 5.13 -2.44
N LEU A 70 0.80 5.24 -2.52
CA LEU A 70 1.78 4.77 -1.54
C LEU A 70 2.47 5.99 -0.97
N CYS A 71 2.20 6.31 0.28
CA CYS A 71 2.70 7.51 0.95
C CYS A 71 3.77 7.14 1.98
N GLY A 72 4.89 7.83 1.96
CA GLY A 72 5.93 7.77 2.97
C GLY A 72 6.36 9.18 3.39
N LYS A 73 7.17 9.33 4.43
CA LYS A 73 7.72 10.64 4.82
C LYS A 73 8.38 11.35 3.65
N THR A 74 9.13 10.62 2.83
CA THR A 74 9.70 11.10 1.56
C THR A 74 9.51 10.04 0.49
N ILE A 75 9.54 10.42 -0.78
CA ILE A 75 9.53 9.48 -1.91
C ILE A 75 10.68 8.46 -1.78
N ALA A 76 11.88 8.93 -1.41
CA ALA A 76 13.05 8.07 -1.25
C ALA A 76 12.86 7.04 -0.12
N SER A 77 12.31 7.44 1.04
CA SER A 77 12.04 6.52 2.15
C SER A 77 10.93 5.52 1.78
N CYS A 78 9.85 5.97 1.15
CA CYS A 78 8.78 5.10 0.66
C CYS A 78 9.31 4.04 -0.33
N ARG A 79 10.13 4.46 -1.28
CA ARG A 79 10.76 3.54 -2.24
C ARG A 79 11.65 2.50 -1.57
N ARG A 80 12.45 2.90 -0.58
CA ARG A 80 13.36 2.00 0.14
C ARG A 80 12.61 1.04 1.06
N ASN A 81 11.67 1.56 1.85
CA ASN A 81 11.04 0.82 2.94
C ASN A 81 9.84 -0.01 2.47
N VAL A 82 9.10 0.49 1.48
CA VAL A 82 7.86 -0.13 0.98
C VAL A 82 8.05 -0.74 -0.40
N VAL A 83 8.40 0.08 -1.39
CA VAL A 83 8.35 -0.33 -2.80
C VAL A 83 9.36 -1.44 -3.11
N GLN A 84 10.59 -1.33 -2.63
CA GLN A 84 11.64 -2.30 -2.97
C GLN A 84 11.33 -3.71 -2.44
N PRO A 85 10.99 -3.93 -1.15
CA PRO A 85 10.58 -5.25 -0.67
C PRO A 85 9.26 -5.71 -1.30
N LEU A 86 8.30 -4.83 -1.50
CA LEU A 86 7.01 -5.13 -2.11
C LEU A 86 7.17 -5.68 -3.54
N LYS A 87 8.04 -5.10 -4.36
CA LYS A 87 8.32 -5.58 -5.71
C LYS A 87 8.79 -7.04 -5.71
N GLN A 88 9.70 -7.39 -4.82
CA GLN A 88 10.21 -8.78 -4.72
C GLN A 88 9.09 -9.75 -4.30
N MET A 89 8.26 -9.35 -3.34
CA MET A 89 7.11 -10.15 -2.90
C MET A 89 6.12 -10.38 -4.03
N LEU A 90 5.75 -9.32 -4.75
CA LEU A 90 4.79 -9.37 -5.84
C LEU A 90 5.28 -10.26 -6.99
N LEU A 91 6.51 -10.09 -7.42
CA LEU A 91 7.12 -10.92 -8.47
C LEU A 91 7.10 -12.40 -8.09
N SER A 92 7.39 -12.75 -6.82
CA SER A 92 7.36 -14.13 -6.33
C SER A 92 5.95 -14.74 -6.30
N ARG A 93 4.90 -13.92 -6.42
CA ARG A 93 3.49 -14.33 -6.44
C ARG A 93 2.82 -14.15 -7.82
N GLY A 94 3.63 -13.99 -8.86
CA GLY A 94 3.14 -13.93 -10.24
C GLY A 94 2.51 -12.60 -10.65
N TYR A 95 2.80 -11.52 -9.92
CA TYR A 95 2.48 -10.17 -10.37
C TYR A 95 3.55 -9.67 -11.34
N MET A 96 3.16 -8.80 -12.24
CA MET A 96 4.05 -7.98 -13.04
C MET A 96 4.07 -6.56 -12.45
N VAL A 97 5.27 -6.00 -12.30
CA VAL A 97 5.47 -4.67 -11.75
C VAL A 97 6.35 -3.87 -12.69
N HIS A 98 5.79 -2.82 -13.26
CA HIS A 98 6.51 -1.81 -14.03
C HIS A 98 6.72 -0.58 -13.15
N ASP A 99 7.97 -0.15 -12.99
CA ASP A 99 8.38 0.97 -12.12
C ASP A 99 8.87 2.14 -12.98
N ASN A 100 7.99 3.11 -13.20
CA ASN A 100 8.34 4.39 -13.83
C ASN A 100 8.85 5.36 -12.76
N ARG A 101 10.18 5.45 -12.65
CA ARG A 101 10.83 6.25 -11.61
C ARG A 101 10.70 7.76 -11.84
N SER A 102 10.62 8.22 -13.08
CA SER A 102 10.48 9.65 -13.40
C SER A 102 9.12 10.20 -13.00
N GLU A 103 8.08 9.38 -13.08
CA GLU A 103 6.71 9.75 -12.69
C GLU A 103 6.35 9.31 -11.28
N ASN A 104 7.25 8.64 -10.56
CA ASN A 104 6.96 8.03 -9.27
C ASN A 104 5.72 7.12 -9.30
N LEU A 105 5.59 6.31 -10.34
CA LEU A 105 4.44 5.48 -10.63
C LEU A 105 4.83 4.00 -10.75
N LEU A 106 4.11 3.13 -10.04
CA LEU A 106 4.13 1.68 -10.26
C LEU A 106 2.87 1.27 -11.00
N THR A 107 3.02 0.58 -12.12
CA THR A 107 1.93 -0.16 -12.75
C THR A 107 2.04 -1.61 -12.28
N ILE A 108 1.03 -2.07 -11.56
CA ILE A 108 0.99 -3.43 -11.02
C ILE A 108 -0.13 -4.18 -11.71
N SER A 109 0.19 -5.34 -12.29
CA SER A 109 -0.79 -6.18 -12.95
C SER A 109 -0.65 -7.64 -12.53
N ARG A 110 -1.78 -8.35 -12.59
CA ARG A 110 -1.85 -9.79 -12.33
C ARG A 110 -2.92 -10.42 -13.21
N THR A 111 -2.63 -11.63 -13.67
CA THR A 111 -3.61 -12.52 -14.31
C THR A 111 -3.71 -13.79 -13.48
N TRP A 112 -4.93 -14.20 -13.12
CA TRP A 112 -5.14 -15.41 -12.32
C TRP A 112 -6.41 -16.13 -12.70
N LYS A 113 -6.48 -17.41 -12.35
CA LYS A 113 -7.66 -18.24 -12.55
C LYS A 113 -8.48 -18.26 -11.27
N THR A 114 -9.78 -17.96 -11.37
CA THR A 114 -10.69 -18.02 -10.23
C THR A 114 -11.00 -19.47 -9.86
N LYS A 115 -11.61 -19.70 -8.68
CA LYS A 115 -12.06 -21.05 -8.27
C LYS A 115 -13.06 -21.65 -9.27
N GLN A 116 -13.84 -20.82 -9.97
CA GLN A 116 -14.80 -21.25 -11.02
C GLN A 116 -14.10 -21.47 -12.37
N GLY A 117 -12.80 -21.31 -12.47
CA GLY A 117 -12.04 -21.54 -13.70
C GLY A 117 -11.93 -20.33 -14.62
N ASN A 118 -12.59 -19.20 -14.33
CA ASN A 118 -12.55 -17.99 -15.13
C ASN A 118 -11.18 -17.30 -15.01
N ILE A 119 -10.67 -16.77 -16.10
CA ILE A 119 -9.46 -15.95 -16.10
C ILE A 119 -9.84 -14.52 -15.73
N ARG A 120 -9.20 -13.97 -14.71
CA ARG A 120 -9.27 -12.55 -14.36
C ARG A 120 -7.93 -11.88 -14.59
N LYS A 121 -7.99 -10.61 -14.99
CA LYS A 121 -6.83 -9.73 -15.14
C LYS A 121 -7.12 -8.41 -14.43
N SER A 122 -6.16 -7.89 -13.71
CA SER A 122 -6.21 -6.56 -13.11
C SER A 122 -4.93 -5.81 -13.45
N ILE A 123 -5.06 -4.52 -13.74
CA ILE A 123 -3.97 -3.56 -13.93
C ILE A 123 -4.36 -2.31 -13.14
N ASN A 124 -3.52 -1.90 -12.18
CA ASN A 124 -3.77 -0.70 -11.38
C ASN A 124 -2.49 0.15 -11.26
N TYR A 125 -2.66 1.42 -10.93
CA TYR A 125 -1.64 2.46 -10.93
C TYR A 125 -1.39 2.95 -9.51
N PHE A 126 -0.17 2.83 -9.01
CA PHE A 126 0.21 3.18 -7.65
C PHE A 126 1.20 4.34 -7.68
N TYR A 127 0.73 5.53 -7.35
CA TYR A 127 1.54 6.74 -7.26
C TYR A 127 2.29 6.77 -5.93
N ILE A 128 3.55 7.16 -5.97
CA ILE A 128 4.42 7.25 -4.79
C ILE A 128 4.54 8.71 -4.39
N PHE A 129 4.08 9.04 -3.19
CA PHE A 129 4.13 10.39 -2.63
C PHE A 129 5.03 10.47 -1.40
N GLY A 130 5.61 11.66 -1.19
CA GLY A 130 6.32 12.03 0.04
C GLY A 130 5.54 13.10 0.78
N GLY A 131 5.12 12.83 2.01
CA GLY A 131 4.45 13.78 2.89
C GLY A 131 5.47 14.40 3.86
N LYS A 132 6.47 15.15 3.35
CA LYS A 132 7.54 15.70 4.18
C LYS A 132 7.12 16.94 4.97
N ASP A 133 6.29 17.78 4.36
CA ASP A 133 5.86 19.09 4.87
C ASP A 133 4.45 19.43 4.38
N GLU A 134 3.93 20.56 4.85
CA GLU A 134 2.56 21.02 4.53
C GLU A 134 2.32 21.21 3.03
N SER A 135 3.33 21.62 2.25
CA SER A 135 3.21 21.80 0.80
C SER A 135 3.03 20.49 0.03
N SER A 136 3.37 19.37 0.68
CA SER A 136 3.24 18.01 0.06
C SER A 136 1.79 17.66 -0.26
N GLN A 137 0.80 18.29 0.37
CA GLN A 137 -0.63 18.10 0.04
C GLN A 137 -0.95 18.46 -1.41
N ASP A 138 -0.24 19.41 -2.02
CA ASP A 138 -0.47 19.87 -3.39
C ASP A 138 -0.13 18.78 -4.42
N LEU A 139 0.77 17.85 -4.08
CA LEU A 139 1.18 16.76 -4.94
C LEU A 139 0.04 15.75 -5.25
N ILE A 140 -0.97 15.69 -4.37
CA ILE A 140 -2.10 14.76 -4.50
C ILE A 140 -3.33 15.45 -5.11
N GLN A 141 -3.27 16.76 -5.34
CA GLN A 141 -4.37 17.49 -5.96
C GLN A 141 -4.63 16.99 -7.39
N GLY A 142 -5.91 16.88 -7.74
CA GLY A 142 -6.33 16.51 -9.09
C GLY A 142 -6.35 15.00 -9.39
N ILE A 143 -5.91 14.13 -8.47
CA ILE A 143 -5.97 12.67 -8.63
C ILE A 143 -7.15 12.10 -7.86
N THR A 144 -7.98 11.28 -8.52
CA THR A 144 -8.98 10.45 -7.86
C THR A 144 -8.35 9.10 -7.50
N LEU A 145 -8.44 8.72 -6.23
CA LEU A 145 -7.84 7.50 -5.70
C LEU A 145 -8.93 6.50 -5.26
N ALA A 146 -8.62 5.22 -5.38
CA ALA A 146 -9.44 4.14 -4.83
C ALA A 146 -8.94 3.68 -3.44
N GLY A 147 -7.76 4.11 -3.01
CA GLY A 147 -7.23 3.83 -1.69
C GLY A 147 -5.84 4.41 -1.48
N VAL A 148 -5.40 4.44 -0.22
CA VAL A 148 -4.08 4.94 0.19
C VAL A 148 -3.46 4.02 1.23
N PHE A 149 -2.16 3.80 1.09
CA PHE A 149 -1.30 3.20 2.10
C PHE A 149 -0.31 4.25 2.62
N PHE A 150 -0.28 4.44 3.94
CA PHE A 150 0.64 5.34 4.62
C PHE A 150 1.68 4.54 5.41
N ASP A 151 2.95 4.72 5.10
CA ASP A 151 4.07 4.16 5.85
C ASP A 151 4.62 5.20 6.83
N GLU A 152 4.61 4.87 8.12
CA GLU A 152 5.00 5.78 9.21
C GLU A 152 4.16 7.08 9.21
N VAL A 153 2.83 6.94 9.23
CA VAL A 153 1.88 8.06 9.12
C VAL A 153 2.12 9.17 10.15
N ALA A 154 2.56 8.85 11.35
CA ALA A 154 2.90 9.82 12.39
C ALA A 154 4.02 10.80 11.99
N LEU A 155 4.81 10.50 10.97
CA LEU A 155 5.86 11.39 10.47
C LEU A 155 5.38 12.35 9.36
N MET A 156 4.08 12.35 9.05
CA MET A 156 3.47 13.18 8.01
C MET A 156 2.61 14.27 8.63
N PRO A 157 2.52 15.46 8.00
CA PRO A 157 1.56 16.49 8.40
C PRO A 157 0.12 15.97 8.28
N GLN A 158 -0.74 16.35 9.22
CA GLN A 158 -2.17 16.02 9.20
C GLN A 158 -2.85 16.51 7.92
N SER A 159 -2.51 17.72 7.43
CA SER A 159 -3.02 18.28 6.19
C SER A 159 -2.78 17.37 4.98
N PHE A 160 -1.58 16.78 4.87
CA PHE A 160 -1.25 15.85 3.80
C PHE A 160 -2.10 14.56 3.88
N VAL A 161 -2.26 14.00 5.07
CA VAL A 161 -3.05 12.76 5.28
C VAL A 161 -4.52 13.03 5.00
N ASN A 162 -5.07 14.15 5.47
CA ASN A 162 -6.45 14.55 5.21
C ASN A 162 -6.70 14.77 3.72
N GLN A 163 -5.77 15.42 3.02
CA GLN A 163 -5.88 15.63 1.58
C GLN A 163 -5.85 14.29 0.83
N ALA A 164 -4.94 13.38 1.17
CA ALA A 164 -4.83 12.07 0.53
C ALA A 164 -6.09 11.22 0.73
N THR A 165 -6.64 11.21 1.94
CA THR A 165 -7.88 10.48 2.25
C THR A 165 -9.10 11.09 1.56
N ALA A 166 -9.20 12.42 1.50
CA ALA A 166 -10.27 13.15 0.80
C ALA A 166 -10.28 12.86 -0.73
N ARG A 167 -9.16 12.51 -1.33
CA ARG A 167 -9.09 12.10 -2.75
C ARG A 167 -9.59 10.68 -3.02
N CYS A 168 -9.86 9.90 -2.00
CA CYS A 168 -10.40 8.55 -2.12
C CYS A 168 -11.92 8.57 -2.25
N SER A 169 -12.44 9.05 -3.39
CA SER A 169 -13.86 9.18 -3.68
C SER A 169 -14.47 7.98 -4.43
N VAL A 170 -13.68 6.98 -4.73
CA VAL A 170 -14.16 5.75 -5.36
C VAL A 170 -14.94 4.90 -4.38
N THR A 171 -16.09 4.37 -4.79
CA THR A 171 -16.91 3.50 -3.94
C THR A 171 -16.12 2.30 -3.43
N GLY A 172 -16.14 2.10 -2.10
CA GLY A 172 -15.43 1.02 -1.44
C GLY A 172 -13.95 1.31 -1.18
N ALA A 173 -13.51 2.57 -1.31
CA ALA A 173 -12.16 2.99 -0.96
C ALA A 173 -11.78 2.58 0.46
N LYS A 174 -10.51 2.21 0.65
CA LYS A 174 -9.98 1.77 1.94
C LYS A 174 -8.57 2.33 2.19
N PHE A 175 -8.22 2.40 3.47
CA PHE A 175 -6.99 3.01 3.96
C PHE A 175 -6.18 2.04 4.81
N TRP A 176 -4.85 2.09 4.67
CA TRP A 176 -3.90 1.37 5.51
C TRP A 176 -2.96 2.37 6.17
N PHE A 177 -3.00 2.45 7.48
CA PHE A 177 -2.15 3.33 8.28
C PHE A 177 -1.14 2.50 9.08
N ASN A 178 0.12 2.51 8.64
CA ASN A 178 1.23 1.96 9.41
C ASN A 178 1.76 3.05 10.33
N CYS A 179 1.69 2.80 11.63
CA CYS A 179 2.12 3.73 12.66
C CYS A 179 3.11 3.06 13.63
N ASN A 180 4.05 3.84 14.13
CA ASN A 180 4.75 3.57 15.37
C ASN A 180 4.27 4.65 16.33
N PRO A 181 3.75 4.32 17.51
CA PRO A 181 3.31 5.31 18.46
C PRO A 181 4.51 6.13 18.90
N ASP A 182 4.43 7.45 18.71
CA ASP A 182 5.48 8.36 19.12
C ASP A 182 5.08 9.00 20.45
N SER A 183 3.90 9.54 20.55
CA SER A 183 3.35 10.17 21.74
C SER A 183 1.83 10.00 21.79
N PRO A 184 1.21 9.77 22.97
CA PRO A 184 -0.24 9.74 23.09
C PRO A 184 -0.89 11.08 22.73
N PHE A 185 -0.13 12.18 22.70
CA PHE A 185 -0.58 13.52 22.31
C PHE A 185 -0.37 13.83 20.83
N HIS A 186 0.14 12.88 20.05
CA HIS A 186 0.31 13.08 18.62
C HIS A 186 -1.06 13.17 17.93
N TRP A 187 -1.21 14.04 16.93
CA TRP A 187 -2.47 14.28 16.21
C TRP A 187 -3.14 12.98 15.73
N PHE A 188 -2.36 12.02 15.27
CA PHE A 188 -2.87 10.74 14.77
C PHE A 188 -3.49 9.85 15.87
N ASN A 189 -3.17 10.08 17.13
CA ASN A 189 -3.72 9.34 18.27
C ASN A 189 -4.93 10.04 18.90
N GLN A 190 -5.29 11.24 18.40
CA GLN A 190 -6.40 12.05 18.95
C GLN A 190 -7.66 12.01 18.07
N GLU A 191 -7.59 11.40 16.91
CA GLU A 191 -8.70 11.10 16.00
C GLU A 191 -9.09 9.62 16.07
#